data_738d8bd5c95e024418a7427001ee1720
#
_entry.id   738d8bd5c95e024418a7427001ee1720
#
_cell.length_a   1.000
_cell.length_b   1.000
_cell.length_c   1.000
_cell.angle_alpha   90.00
_cell.angle_beta   90.00
_cell.angle_gamma   90.00
#
_symmetry.space_group_name_H-M   'P 1'
#
loop_
_entity.id
_entity.type
_entity.pdbx_description
1 polymer ?
#
loop_
_entity_poly.entity_id
_entity_poly.type
_entity_poly.pdbx_seq_one_letter_code
_entity_poly.pdbx_strand_id
1 'polypeptide(L)'
;MKNILTRAAALVAAVVFTVLLASCSVTYDEAEIITASAELIEASYDINTVFFGSGLPAVESDDEVLRHFEIADDSPYHTKEEIKTAALAVYSPDYAEFLFEKAFVGFSVSVGEEDSIDADQIIDARYVEYGDRLVILPIAEEDIMKLDRTYDTSSISVVSQKRGRATLSVPSFVDGVPAEDITLTVVMTEDGWRLDTPTY
;
A
#
# COMPACT_ATOMS: atom_id res chain seq x y z
N MET A 1 -57.36 -25.07 -2.88
CA MET A 1 -56.65 -23.95 -2.20
C MET A 1 -55.18 -24.24 -1.91
N LYS A 2 -54.73 -25.45 -1.55
CA LYS A 2 -53.28 -25.78 -1.32
C LYS A 2 -52.37 -25.53 -2.54
N ASN A 3 -52.84 -25.77 -3.76
CA ASN A 3 -52.02 -25.64 -4.98
C ASN A 3 -51.74 -24.20 -5.43
N ILE A 4 -52.54 -23.23 -4.97
CA ILE A 4 -52.35 -21.80 -5.31
C ILE A 4 -51.28 -21.18 -4.40
N LEU A 5 -51.27 -21.55 -3.13
CA LEU A 5 -50.28 -21.09 -2.17
C LEU A 5 -48.86 -21.59 -2.50
N THR A 6 -48.75 -22.84 -2.95
CA THR A 6 -47.43 -23.41 -3.37
C THR A 6 -46.88 -22.76 -4.63
N ARG A 7 -47.75 -22.41 -5.58
CA ARG A 7 -47.33 -21.70 -6.81
C ARG A 7 -46.94 -20.25 -6.56
N ALA A 8 -47.64 -19.56 -5.64
CA ALA A 8 -47.27 -18.20 -5.25
C ALA A 8 -45.92 -18.15 -4.48
N ALA A 9 -45.67 -19.11 -3.59
CA ALA A 9 -44.39 -19.21 -2.87
C ALA A 9 -43.22 -19.52 -3.81
N ALA A 10 -43.42 -20.38 -4.82
CA ALA A 10 -42.38 -20.67 -5.81
C ALA A 10 -42.07 -19.47 -6.72
N LEU A 11 -43.08 -18.67 -7.08
CA LEU A 11 -42.88 -17.45 -7.89
C LEU A 11 -42.17 -16.37 -7.11
N VAL A 12 -42.45 -16.16 -5.83
CA VAL A 12 -41.77 -15.20 -4.96
C VAL A 12 -40.31 -15.62 -4.73
N ALA A 13 -40.07 -16.92 -4.51
CA ALA A 13 -38.70 -17.43 -4.36
C ALA A 13 -37.87 -17.27 -5.64
N ALA A 14 -38.48 -17.47 -6.81
CA ALA A 14 -37.78 -17.28 -8.11
C ALA A 14 -37.45 -15.80 -8.36
N VAL A 15 -38.34 -14.87 -8.00
CA VAL A 15 -38.09 -13.41 -8.15
C VAL A 15 -37.03 -12.96 -7.17
N VAL A 16 -37.04 -13.42 -5.92
CA VAL A 16 -35.98 -13.09 -4.94
C VAL A 16 -34.63 -13.65 -5.37
N PHE A 17 -34.60 -14.85 -5.95
CA PHE A 17 -33.36 -15.47 -6.42
C PHE A 17 -32.80 -14.76 -7.66
N THR A 18 -33.65 -14.26 -8.56
CA THR A 18 -33.22 -13.47 -9.72
C THR A 18 -32.73 -12.08 -9.34
N VAL A 19 -33.29 -11.47 -8.31
CA VAL A 19 -32.80 -10.17 -7.78
C VAL A 19 -31.45 -10.33 -7.07
N LEU A 20 -31.21 -11.49 -6.40
CA LEU A 20 -29.90 -11.78 -5.79
C LEU A 20 -28.81 -12.12 -6.82
N LEU A 21 -29.18 -12.61 -8.02
CA LEU A 21 -28.24 -12.87 -9.11
C LEU A 21 -27.97 -11.63 -9.97
N ALA A 22 -28.81 -10.61 -9.89
CA ALA A 22 -28.52 -9.27 -10.42
C ALA A 22 -27.67 -8.46 -9.44
N SER A 23 -26.64 -9.11 -8.85
CA SER A 23 -25.50 -8.39 -8.27
C SER A 23 -24.85 -7.65 -9.43
N CYS A 24 -25.29 -6.42 -9.65
CA CYS A 24 -24.71 -5.51 -10.61
C CYS A 24 -23.21 -5.50 -10.41
N SER A 25 -22.49 -6.07 -11.36
CA SER A 25 -21.07 -5.81 -11.48
C SER A 25 -20.97 -4.33 -11.84
N VAL A 26 -20.72 -3.49 -10.85
CA VAL A 26 -20.40 -2.09 -11.11
C VAL A 26 -19.17 -2.12 -12.02
N THR A 27 -19.35 -1.65 -13.23
CA THR A 27 -18.26 -1.47 -14.19
C THR A 27 -17.92 0.00 -14.17
N TYR A 28 -16.69 0.33 -13.90
CA TYR A 28 -16.18 1.71 -13.90
C TYR A 28 -15.68 2.09 -15.29
N ASP A 29 -15.62 3.37 -15.58
CA ASP A 29 -15.02 3.87 -16.81
C ASP A 29 -13.50 3.59 -16.81
N GLU A 30 -13.01 2.98 -17.88
CA GLU A 30 -11.57 2.70 -18.01
C GLU A 30 -10.73 3.98 -18.01
N ALA A 31 -11.23 5.08 -18.56
CA ALA A 31 -10.54 6.37 -18.53
C ALA A 31 -10.43 6.93 -17.11
N GLU A 32 -11.46 6.75 -16.28
CA GLU A 32 -11.41 7.10 -14.85
C GLU A 32 -10.35 6.27 -14.11
N ILE A 33 -10.34 4.95 -14.33
CA ILE A 33 -9.36 4.05 -13.72
C ILE A 33 -7.94 4.45 -14.12
N ILE A 34 -7.69 4.69 -15.40
CA ILE A 34 -6.36 5.06 -15.92
C ILE A 34 -5.90 6.38 -15.31
N THR A 35 -6.77 7.39 -15.30
CA THR A 35 -6.42 8.71 -14.75
C THR A 35 -6.08 8.63 -13.28
N ALA A 36 -6.94 8.00 -12.48
CA ALA A 36 -6.68 7.81 -11.05
C ALA A 36 -5.40 6.99 -10.80
N SER A 37 -5.17 5.95 -11.60
CA SER A 37 -3.98 5.11 -11.46
C SER A 37 -2.70 5.87 -11.78
N ALA A 38 -2.71 6.75 -12.79
CA ALA A 38 -1.56 7.58 -13.11
C ALA A 38 -1.20 8.51 -11.95
N GLU A 39 -2.19 9.18 -11.35
CA GLU A 39 -2.00 10.05 -10.18
C GLU A 39 -1.48 9.27 -8.96
N LEU A 40 -2.02 8.07 -8.72
CA LEU A 40 -1.59 7.21 -7.61
C LEU A 40 -0.15 6.69 -7.79
N ILE A 41 0.25 6.34 -9.01
CA ILE A 41 1.63 5.93 -9.32
C ILE A 41 2.60 7.08 -9.04
N GLU A 42 2.29 8.28 -9.50
CA GLU A 42 3.12 9.45 -9.22
C GLU A 42 3.22 9.76 -7.71
N ALA A 43 2.09 9.72 -7.00
CA ALA A 43 2.08 9.94 -5.55
C ALA A 43 2.80 8.83 -4.76
N SER A 44 2.91 7.63 -5.33
CA SER A 44 3.57 6.50 -4.67
C SER A 44 5.08 6.66 -4.53
N TYR A 45 5.74 7.45 -5.37
CA TYR A 45 7.20 7.64 -5.29
C TYR A 45 7.64 8.24 -3.95
N ASP A 46 6.95 9.28 -3.50
CA ASP A 46 7.25 9.92 -2.21
C ASP A 46 6.99 8.95 -1.05
N ILE A 47 5.86 8.24 -1.09
CA ILE A 47 5.50 7.26 -0.06
C ILE A 47 6.50 6.09 -0.04
N ASN A 48 6.91 5.58 -1.20
CA ASN A 48 7.91 4.51 -1.28
C ASN A 48 9.26 4.97 -0.71
N THR A 49 9.65 6.23 -0.93
CA THR A 49 10.86 6.80 -0.33
C THR A 49 10.80 6.78 1.20
N VAL A 50 9.65 7.13 1.78
CA VAL A 50 9.44 7.08 3.23
C VAL A 50 9.55 5.66 3.78
N PHE A 51 8.96 4.67 3.11
CA PHE A 51 8.91 3.30 3.64
C PHE A 51 10.12 2.44 3.28
N PHE A 52 10.71 2.60 2.11
CA PHE A 52 11.73 1.70 1.56
C PHE A 52 13.02 2.41 1.11
N GLY A 53 12.93 3.69 0.77
CA GLY A 53 14.06 4.50 0.35
C GLY A 53 14.85 5.09 1.53
N SER A 54 15.36 6.30 1.36
CA SER A 54 16.13 7.01 2.39
C SER A 54 15.32 7.33 3.66
N GLY A 55 13.99 7.30 3.60
CA GLY A 55 13.11 7.73 4.68
C GLY A 55 12.83 9.22 4.68
N LEU A 56 12.34 9.72 5.81
CA LEU A 56 12.13 11.14 6.03
C LEU A 56 13.46 11.86 6.25
N PRO A 57 13.58 13.14 5.85
CA PRO A 57 14.70 13.98 6.24
C PRO A 57 14.89 13.97 7.76
N ALA A 58 16.12 13.72 8.20
CA ALA A 58 16.42 13.61 9.63
C ALA A 58 17.78 14.21 9.94
N VAL A 59 17.97 14.61 11.19
CA VAL A 59 19.21 15.16 11.72
C VAL A 59 19.77 14.26 12.81
N GLU A 60 21.08 14.18 12.92
CA GLU A 60 21.72 13.42 13.97
C GLU A 60 21.34 14.01 15.34
N SER A 61 20.88 13.15 16.24
CA SER A 61 20.52 13.58 17.60
C SER A 61 21.79 13.78 18.43
N ASP A 62 21.80 14.84 19.25
CA ASP A 62 22.85 15.06 20.25
C ASP A 62 22.74 14.06 21.42
N ASP A 63 21.69 13.22 21.46
CA ASP A 63 21.47 12.21 22.50
C ASP A 63 22.20 10.91 22.14
N GLU A 64 23.36 10.68 22.72
CA GLU A 64 24.19 9.47 22.53
C GLU A 64 23.47 8.15 22.90
N VAL A 65 22.34 8.21 23.59
CA VAL A 65 21.55 7.04 24.01
C VAL A 65 20.57 6.61 22.92
N LEU A 66 20.12 7.55 22.07
CA LEU A 66 19.20 7.28 20.97
C LEU A 66 19.95 6.80 19.73
N ARG A 67 19.71 5.54 19.33
CA ARG A 67 20.16 5.01 18.05
C ARG A 67 19.38 5.56 16.86
N HIS A 68 18.47 6.50 17.08
CA HIS A 68 17.57 7.09 16.10
C HIS A 68 17.94 8.54 15.83
N PHE A 69 17.68 9.00 14.64
CA PHE A 69 17.80 10.41 14.24
C PHE A 69 16.47 11.12 14.45
N GLU A 70 16.52 12.38 14.84
CA GLU A 70 15.32 13.21 14.92
C GLU A 70 14.86 13.63 13.53
N ILE A 71 13.55 13.62 13.29
CA ILE A 71 13.00 14.10 12.02
C ILE A 71 13.26 15.59 11.90
N ALA A 72 13.78 16.02 10.76
CA ALA A 72 14.10 17.41 10.48
C ALA A 72 12.85 18.29 10.43
N ASP A 73 12.97 19.57 10.84
CA ASP A 73 11.85 20.52 10.90
C ASP A 73 11.17 20.76 9.53
N ASP A 74 11.89 20.59 8.44
CA ASP A 74 11.41 20.73 7.06
C ASP A 74 10.86 19.42 6.46
N SER A 75 10.77 18.36 7.26
CA SER A 75 10.19 17.09 6.84
C SER A 75 8.70 17.23 6.50
N PRO A 76 8.18 16.51 5.49
CA PRO A 76 6.77 16.55 5.15
C PRO A 76 5.86 15.92 6.21
N TYR A 77 6.39 15.08 7.09
CA TYR A 77 5.62 14.40 8.15
C TYR A 77 6.39 14.40 9.45
N HIS A 78 5.69 14.66 10.57
CA HIS A 78 6.25 14.74 11.91
C HIS A 78 5.62 13.75 12.90
N THR A 79 4.59 13.01 12.48
CA THR A 79 3.90 12.00 13.28
C THR A 79 3.66 10.73 12.48
N LYS A 80 3.51 9.59 13.17
CA LYS A 80 3.10 8.33 12.52
C LYS A 80 1.74 8.45 11.84
N GLU A 81 0.81 9.21 12.42
CA GLU A 81 -0.53 9.39 11.86
C GLU A 81 -0.51 10.19 10.55
N GLU A 82 0.39 11.17 10.40
CA GLU A 82 0.58 11.87 9.13
C GLU A 82 1.12 10.93 8.04
N ILE A 83 2.12 10.10 8.35
CA ILE A 83 2.66 9.08 7.42
C ILE A 83 1.55 8.09 7.03
N LYS A 84 0.77 7.59 7.98
CA LYS A 84 -0.34 6.67 7.71
C LYS A 84 -1.40 7.31 6.82
N THR A 85 -1.76 8.55 7.11
CA THR A 85 -2.76 9.29 6.31
C THR A 85 -2.29 9.46 4.87
N ALA A 86 -1.02 9.83 4.66
CA ALA A 86 -0.43 9.96 3.35
C ALA A 86 -0.36 8.61 2.60
N ALA A 87 0.01 7.54 3.29
CA ALA A 87 0.04 6.20 2.69
C ALA A 87 -1.36 5.70 2.30
N LEU A 88 -2.39 5.92 3.12
CA LEU A 88 -3.78 5.55 2.83
C LEU A 88 -4.41 6.40 1.71
N ALA A 89 -3.85 7.57 1.41
CA ALA A 89 -4.25 8.34 0.24
C ALA A 89 -3.80 7.68 -1.08
N VAL A 90 -2.75 6.86 -1.04
CA VAL A 90 -2.15 6.20 -2.21
C VAL A 90 -2.50 4.70 -2.26
N TYR A 91 -2.34 4.01 -1.15
CA TYR A 91 -2.49 2.56 -1.06
C TYR A 91 -3.80 2.14 -0.42
N SER A 92 -4.29 0.96 -0.79
CA SER A 92 -5.44 0.33 -0.14
C SER A 92 -5.18 0.09 1.35
N PRO A 93 -6.22 0.05 2.20
CA PRO A 93 -6.04 -0.26 3.62
C PRO A 93 -5.31 -1.58 3.85
N ASP A 94 -5.62 -2.62 3.07
CA ASP A 94 -5.01 -3.94 3.19
C ASP A 94 -3.50 -3.90 2.87
N TYR A 95 -3.11 -3.17 1.81
CA TYR A 95 -1.70 -3.02 1.48
C TYR A 95 -0.98 -2.07 2.45
N ALA A 96 -1.62 -0.99 2.86
CA ALA A 96 -1.07 -0.03 3.81
C ALA A 96 -0.77 -0.67 5.19
N GLU A 97 -1.61 -1.62 5.66
CA GLU A 97 -1.36 -2.36 6.90
C GLU A 97 0.00 -3.07 6.89
N PHE A 98 0.35 -3.71 5.76
CA PHE A 98 1.66 -4.32 5.57
C PHE A 98 2.81 -3.29 5.67
N LEU A 99 2.63 -2.07 5.10
CA LEU A 99 3.61 -1.00 5.22
C LEU A 99 3.78 -0.55 6.69
N PHE A 100 2.65 -0.40 7.41
CA PHE A 100 2.64 0.05 8.80
C PHE A 100 3.28 -0.97 9.74
N GLU A 101 3.01 -2.26 9.55
CA GLU A 101 3.65 -3.31 10.32
C GLU A 101 5.18 -3.24 10.19
N LYS A 102 5.68 -3.13 8.97
CA LYS A 102 7.12 -3.01 8.72
C LYS A 102 7.75 -1.74 9.30
N ALA A 103 7.08 -0.60 9.13
CA ALA A 103 7.68 0.68 9.47
C ALA A 103 7.52 1.07 10.95
N PHE A 104 6.46 0.64 11.62
CA PHE A 104 6.11 1.12 12.95
C PHE A 104 6.14 0.06 14.06
N VAL A 105 6.12 -1.23 13.68
CA VAL A 105 6.17 -2.34 14.65
C VAL A 105 7.56 -2.99 14.64
N GLY A 106 8.19 -3.06 13.47
CA GLY A 106 9.39 -3.85 13.27
C GLY A 106 9.08 -5.35 13.25
N PHE A 107 10.11 -6.19 13.21
CA PHE A 107 9.93 -7.63 13.30
C PHE A 107 11.11 -8.26 14.04
N SER A 108 10.84 -9.36 14.75
CA SER A 108 11.87 -10.18 15.35
C SER A 108 12.31 -11.27 14.37
N VAL A 109 13.60 -11.43 14.16
CA VAL A 109 14.17 -12.57 13.43
C VAL A 109 14.75 -13.52 14.47
N SER A 110 14.17 -14.70 14.60
CA SER A 110 14.80 -15.78 15.37
C SER A 110 15.97 -16.32 14.57
N VAL A 111 17.18 -15.98 14.97
CA VAL A 111 18.40 -16.60 14.42
C VAL A 111 18.58 -17.93 15.13
N GLY A 112 18.06 -19.02 14.52
CA GLY A 112 18.20 -20.36 15.05
C GLY A 112 19.61 -20.88 14.84
N GLU A 113 20.42 -20.95 15.91
CA GLU A 113 21.39 -21.99 16.12
C GLU A 113 21.05 -22.68 17.43
N GLU A 114 21.06 -24.03 17.41
CA GLU A 114 20.54 -24.94 18.44
C GLU A 114 21.19 -24.83 19.84
N ASP A 115 22.11 -23.90 20.09
CA ASP A 115 22.86 -23.80 21.34
C ASP A 115 23.02 -22.39 21.95
N SER A 116 22.32 -21.37 21.48
CA SER A 116 22.33 -20.06 22.16
C SER A 116 20.91 -19.57 22.43
N ILE A 117 20.53 -19.72 23.67
CA ILE A 117 19.42 -19.01 24.29
C ILE A 117 19.67 -17.48 24.17
N ASP A 118 18.67 -16.74 23.70
CA ASP A 118 18.55 -15.31 23.77
C ASP A 118 19.35 -14.46 22.75
N ALA A 119 18.88 -14.44 21.52
CA ALA A 119 18.86 -13.19 20.77
C ALA A 119 17.76 -13.26 19.72
N ASP A 120 16.53 -13.02 20.10
CA ASP A 120 15.56 -12.44 19.19
C ASP A 120 16.18 -11.13 18.72
N GLN A 121 16.72 -11.13 17.51
CA GLN A 121 17.19 -9.91 16.91
C GLN A 121 15.92 -9.10 16.57
N ILE A 122 15.55 -8.21 17.49
CA ILE A 122 14.49 -7.26 17.27
C ILE A 122 15.03 -6.29 16.22
N ILE A 123 14.51 -6.38 15.01
CA ILE A 123 14.70 -5.32 14.03
C ILE A 123 13.77 -4.20 14.47
N ASP A 124 14.33 -3.15 15.02
CA ASP A 124 13.61 -2.00 15.53
C ASP A 124 12.71 -1.42 14.42
N ALA A 125 11.56 -0.89 14.82
CA ALA A 125 10.70 -0.16 13.91
C ALA A 125 11.46 1.00 13.28
N ARG A 126 11.25 1.22 11.97
CA ARG A 126 11.91 2.32 11.26
C ARG A 126 11.56 3.68 11.84
N TYR A 127 10.30 3.87 12.25
CA TYR A 127 9.80 5.10 12.85
C TYR A 127 9.26 4.83 14.24
N VAL A 128 9.74 5.59 15.22
CA VAL A 128 9.32 5.49 16.63
C VAL A 128 8.90 6.86 17.11
N GLU A 129 7.85 6.92 17.93
CA GLU A 129 7.47 8.15 18.64
C GLU A 129 8.09 8.14 20.03
N TYR A 130 8.87 9.18 20.32
CA TYR A 130 9.47 9.43 21.61
C TYR A 130 8.85 10.69 22.23
N GLY A 131 7.88 10.49 23.10
CA GLY A 131 7.07 11.59 23.63
C GLY A 131 6.23 12.22 22.52
N ASP A 132 6.55 13.45 22.16
CA ASP A 132 5.91 14.24 21.10
C ASP A 132 6.75 14.33 19.80
N ARG A 133 7.86 13.60 19.72
CA ARG A 133 8.78 13.62 18.57
C ARG A 133 8.78 12.31 17.82
N LEU A 134 8.75 12.40 16.51
CA LEU A 134 9.00 11.27 15.61
C LEU A 134 10.51 11.15 15.38
N VAL A 135 11.02 9.94 15.49
CA VAL A 135 12.42 9.60 15.20
C VAL A 135 12.51 8.47 14.19
N ILE A 136 13.59 8.44 13.42
CA ILE A 136 13.85 7.41 12.41
C ILE A 136 15.09 6.61 12.77
N LEU A 137 15.03 5.28 12.61
CA LEU A 137 16.19 4.41 12.67
C LEU A 137 17.00 4.59 11.38
N PRO A 138 18.27 5.01 11.45
CA PRO A 138 19.12 5.08 10.27
C PRO A 138 19.35 3.68 9.70
N ILE A 139 19.22 3.58 8.36
CA ILE A 139 19.53 2.37 7.61
C ILE A 139 20.88 2.59 6.93
N ALA A 140 21.75 1.59 6.92
CA ALA A 140 23.00 1.67 6.18
C ALA A 140 22.71 1.92 4.68
N GLU A 141 23.54 2.72 4.04
CA GLU A 141 23.29 3.14 2.64
C GLU A 141 23.16 1.94 1.69
N GLU A 142 23.90 0.86 1.96
CA GLU A 142 23.84 -0.39 1.21
C GLU A 142 22.53 -1.17 1.39
N ASP A 143 21.78 -0.91 2.46
CA ASP A 143 20.50 -1.56 2.77
C ASP A 143 19.29 -0.74 2.29
N ILE A 144 19.51 0.49 1.83
CA ILE A 144 18.45 1.32 1.25
C ILE A 144 17.99 0.71 -0.08
N MET A 145 16.69 0.45 -0.19
CA MET A 145 16.14 -0.05 -1.43
C MET A 145 16.33 0.97 -2.55
N LYS A 146 16.91 0.53 -3.67
CA LYS A 146 17.07 1.35 -4.84
C LYS A 146 15.73 1.50 -5.55
N LEU A 147 15.14 2.69 -5.47
CA LEU A 147 13.85 3.03 -6.07
C LEU A 147 14.07 3.65 -7.46
N ASP A 148 14.62 2.88 -8.39
CA ASP A 148 15.04 3.31 -9.73
C ASP A 148 14.04 2.97 -10.84
N ARG A 149 12.93 2.34 -10.46
CA ARG A 149 11.84 2.04 -11.39
C ARG A 149 10.93 3.24 -11.57
N THR A 150 10.67 3.56 -12.82
CA THR A 150 9.70 4.59 -13.24
C THR A 150 8.71 4.01 -14.24
N TYR A 151 7.61 4.72 -14.50
CA TYR A 151 6.48 4.24 -15.28
C TYR A 151 6.09 5.20 -16.38
N ASP A 152 5.68 4.68 -17.54
CA ASP A 152 4.97 5.46 -18.54
C ASP A 152 3.48 5.50 -18.21
N THR A 153 3.09 6.46 -17.37
CA THR A 153 1.71 6.64 -16.94
C THR A 153 0.76 7.04 -18.08
N SER A 154 1.30 7.50 -19.21
CA SER A 154 0.51 7.82 -20.41
C SER A 154 0.08 6.59 -21.22
N SER A 155 0.71 5.45 -20.97
CA SER A 155 0.51 4.18 -21.69
C SER A 155 -0.11 3.08 -20.82
N ILE A 156 -0.76 3.45 -19.71
CA ILE A 156 -1.50 2.50 -18.85
C ILE A 156 -2.65 1.87 -19.65
N SER A 157 -2.83 0.56 -19.50
CA SER A 157 -3.98 -0.15 -20.04
C SER A 157 -4.68 -1.00 -18.99
N VAL A 158 -6.01 -1.04 -19.04
CA VAL A 158 -6.84 -1.90 -18.17
C VAL A 158 -6.89 -3.30 -18.76
N VAL A 159 -6.27 -4.27 -18.11
CA VAL A 159 -6.28 -5.68 -18.52
C VAL A 159 -7.59 -6.36 -18.14
N SER A 160 -8.08 -6.05 -16.95
CA SER A 160 -9.37 -6.56 -16.46
C SER A 160 -9.92 -5.70 -15.34
N GLN A 161 -11.26 -5.71 -15.19
CA GLN A 161 -11.91 -5.12 -14.02
C GLN A 161 -13.04 -6.01 -13.52
N LYS A 162 -13.19 -6.08 -12.21
CA LYS A 162 -14.25 -6.84 -11.55
C LYS A 162 -14.49 -6.36 -10.12
N ARG A 163 -15.73 -5.99 -9.81
CA ARG A 163 -16.19 -5.68 -8.44
C ARG A 163 -15.33 -4.63 -7.72
N GLY A 164 -15.02 -3.51 -8.38
CA GLY A 164 -14.22 -2.45 -7.80
C GLY A 164 -12.72 -2.75 -7.69
N ARG A 165 -12.24 -3.77 -8.39
CA ARG A 165 -10.82 -4.08 -8.55
C ARG A 165 -10.47 -4.04 -10.03
N ALA A 166 -9.39 -3.37 -10.40
CA ALA A 166 -8.87 -3.38 -11.77
C ALA A 166 -7.41 -3.84 -11.76
N THR A 167 -7.07 -4.60 -12.81
CA THR A 167 -5.71 -5.03 -13.10
C THR A 167 -5.21 -4.22 -14.28
N LEU A 168 -4.04 -3.64 -14.15
CA LEU A 168 -3.43 -2.75 -15.13
C LEU A 168 -2.14 -3.35 -15.66
N SER A 169 -1.82 -3.09 -16.92
CA SER A 169 -0.47 -3.22 -17.48
C SER A 169 0.12 -1.83 -17.64
N VAL A 170 1.31 -1.62 -17.10
CA VAL A 170 1.99 -0.33 -17.07
C VAL A 170 3.42 -0.51 -17.58
N PRO A 171 3.80 0.12 -18.70
CA PRO A 171 5.18 0.09 -19.17
C PRO A 171 6.11 0.71 -18.14
N SER A 172 7.28 0.09 -17.95
CA SER A 172 8.22 0.52 -16.93
C SER A 172 9.64 0.69 -17.45
N PHE A 173 10.43 1.43 -16.70
CA PHE A 173 11.84 1.66 -16.93
C PHE A 173 12.61 1.41 -15.64
N VAL A 174 13.82 0.90 -15.74
CA VAL A 174 14.78 0.78 -14.63
C VAL A 174 16.05 1.51 -15.04
N ASP A 175 16.53 2.44 -14.24
CA ASP A 175 17.63 3.34 -14.58
C ASP A 175 17.42 4.07 -15.93
N GLY A 176 16.17 4.39 -16.28
CA GLY A 176 15.79 5.03 -17.54
C GLY A 176 15.83 4.12 -18.78
N VAL A 177 16.09 2.82 -18.62
CA VAL A 177 16.08 1.83 -19.70
C VAL A 177 14.73 1.09 -19.69
N PRO A 178 14.08 0.91 -20.86
CA PRO A 178 12.84 0.13 -20.93
C PRO A 178 13.00 -1.25 -20.29
N ALA A 179 12.07 -1.58 -19.42
CA ALA A 179 11.97 -2.87 -18.72
C ALA A 179 10.65 -3.57 -19.09
N GLU A 180 10.38 -4.72 -18.49
CA GLU A 180 9.11 -5.42 -18.68
C GLU A 180 7.95 -4.59 -18.09
N ASP A 181 6.80 -4.65 -18.76
CA ASP A 181 5.57 -4.07 -18.23
C ASP A 181 5.24 -4.70 -16.89
N ILE A 182 4.84 -3.88 -15.93
CA ILE A 182 4.37 -4.40 -14.65
C ILE A 182 2.85 -4.49 -14.61
N THR A 183 2.42 -5.48 -13.83
CA THR A 183 1.02 -5.64 -13.49
C THR A 183 0.75 -4.96 -12.16
N LEU A 184 -0.09 -3.92 -12.17
CA LEU A 184 -0.57 -3.27 -10.97
C LEU A 184 -2.03 -3.62 -10.72
N THR A 185 -2.44 -3.61 -9.47
CA THR A 185 -3.84 -3.73 -9.08
C THR A 185 -4.26 -2.46 -8.36
N VAL A 186 -5.42 -1.94 -8.74
CA VAL A 186 -6.10 -0.87 -8.01
C VAL A 186 -7.46 -1.34 -7.51
N VAL A 187 -7.87 -0.83 -6.37
CA VAL A 187 -9.17 -1.14 -5.76
C VAL A 187 -9.95 0.14 -5.48
N MET A 188 -11.26 0.07 -5.67
CA MET A 188 -12.17 1.15 -5.30
C MET A 188 -12.47 1.05 -3.82
N THR A 189 -12.18 2.11 -3.09
CA THR A 189 -12.54 2.31 -1.68
C THR A 189 -13.66 3.35 -1.56
N GLU A 190 -14.07 3.68 -0.34
CA GLU A 190 -15.02 4.79 -0.10
C GLU A 190 -14.45 6.14 -0.53
N ASP A 191 -13.11 6.31 -0.48
CA ASP A 191 -12.39 7.53 -0.82
C ASP A 191 -11.83 7.54 -2.26
N GLY A 192 -12.25 6.61 -3.12
CA GLY A 192 -11.80 6.47 -4.51
C GLY A 192 -10.83 5.33 -4.73
N TRP A 193 -10.18 5.31 -5.90
CA TRP A 193 -9.22 4.28 -6.27
C TRP A 193 -7.96 4.35 -5.40
N ARG A 194 -7.38 3.17 -5.09
CA ARG A 194 -6.13 3.02 -4.35
C ARG A 194 -5.30 1.88 -4.96
N LEU A 195 -3.97 2.02 -4.93
CA LEU A 195 -3.03 0.94 -5.28
C LEU A 195 -3.13 -0.21 -4.26
N ASP A 196 -3.19 -1.44 -4.76
CA ASP A 196 -3.25 -2.66 -3.95
C ASP A 196 -2.06 -3.58 -4.25
N THR A 197 -1.03 -3.04 -4.87
CA THR A 197 0.25 -3.68 -5.19
C THR A 197 1.38 -2.66 -5.07
N PRO A 198 2.62 -3.13 -4.84
CA PRO A 198 3.79 -2.26 -4.83
C PRO A 198 4.05 -1.60 -6.20
N THR A 199 4.70 -0.44 -6.15
CA THR A 199 5.19 0.32 -7.31
C THR A 199 6.70 0.56 -7.26
N TYR A 200 7.48 -0.34 -6.64
CA TYR A 200 8.93 -0.24 -6.46
C TYR A 200 9.64 -1.53 -6.85
#